data_936d94bbddcf86d7d5b22bb786b700d9
#
_entry.id   936d94bbddcf86d7d5b22bb786b700d9
#
_cell.length_a   1.000
_cell.length_b   1.000
_cell.length_c   1.000
_cell.angle_alpha   90.00
_cell.angle_beta   90.00
_cell.angle_gamma   90.00
#
_symmetry.space_group_name_H-M   'P 1'
#
loop_
_entity.id
_entity.type
_entity.pdbx_description
1 polymer ?
#
loop_
_entity_poly.entity_id
_entity_poly.type
_entity_poly.pdbx_seq_one_letter_code
_entity_poly.pdbx_strand_id
1 'polypeptide(L)'
;MRILLASDKFKGALPSPEVAAALRHALAEVFPGAEFDTCPIADGGEGTTDAMVGALGGVWAEAAVTDAHGRPLTARFGHVPAERRAILEMSAASGLALVADLPLNPAAASTSGTGELLVAAHRLGAERILLGIGGSATNDGGLGMALALGHRFERRGAPFVPTLATLPEADRMLLAPPLFAEVLVACDVDNPLLGPRGATRVYGPQKGVRDFPWFEARLSHLADLAAAATGTDTRDTPGAGAAGGLGFGLMAFAGGRLTPGFELVAAQVGLAARVARADLVVTGEGRLDEQSLQGKGPVGVAGLARAQGKPIVGVAGSVADSAELRAQFDLLFGIKPAEMPLAEAMARTAELLGAAVRAHAAELRALPRP
;
A
#
# COMPACT_ATOMS: atom_id res chain seq x y z
N MET A 1 23.05 23.77 -1.42
CA MET A 1 22.94 22.32 -1.17
C MET A 1 21.48 21.95 -1.13
N ARG A 2 21.08 20.95 -1.92
CA ARG A 2 19.71 20.44 -1.94
C ARG A 2 19.66 19.07 -1.28
N ILE A 3 18.83 18.92 -0.26
CA ILE A 3 18.64 17.66 0.48
C ILE A 3 17.26 17.10 0.16
N LEU A 4 17.22 15.88 -0.36
CA LEU A 4 15.98 15.14 -0.56
C LEU A 4 15.67 14.32 0.71
N LEU A 5 14.48 14.51 1.27
CA LEU A 5 13.93 13.74 2.37
C LEU A 5 12.87 12.77 1.82
N ALA A 6 13.25 11.50 1.66
CA ALA A 6 12.41 10.45 1.06
C ALA A 6 12.24 9.29 2.05
N SER A 7 11.56 9.55 3.17
CA SER A 7 11.34 8.58 4.25
C SER A 7 9.92 8.02 4.23
N ASP A 8 9.79 6.76 4.64
CA ASP A 8 8.52 6.13 4.97
C ASP A 8 8.07 6.53 6.39
N LYS A 9 6.85 6.14 6.76
CA LYS A 9 6.35 6.27 8.13
C LYS A 9 7.17 5.43 9.11
N PHE A 10 7.25 5.88 10.36
CA PHE A 10 7.72 5.04 11.46
C PHE A 10 6.48 4.38 12.06
N LYS A 11 6.20 3.16 11.59
CA LYS A 11 4.95 2.43 11.85
C LYS A 11 4.56 2.42 13.32
N GLY A 12 3.32 2.86 13.62
CA GLY A 12 2.80 2.96 14.97
C GLY A 12 3.37 4.13 15.81
N ALA A 13 4.25 4.97 15.23
CA ALA A 13 4.91 6.07 15.94
C ALA A 13 4.71 7.42 15.24
N LEU A 14 5.08 7.56 13.97
CA LEU A 14 5.08 8.86 13.29
C LEU A 14 4.75 8.70 11.80
N PRO A 15 3.75 9.43 11.25
CA PRO A 15 3.46 9.45 9.81
C PRO A 15 4.62 10.00 8.99
N SER A 16 4.76 9.57 7.73
CA SER A 16 5.85 9.98 6.84
C SER A 16 6.04 11.49 6.70
N PRO A 17 4.99 12.33 6.57
CA PRO A 17 5.15 13.78 6.53
C PRO A 17 5.76 14.37 7.82
N GLU A 18 5.42 13.81 8.98
CA GLU A 18 5.96 14.26 10.27
C GLU A 18 7.41 13.79 10.48
N VAL A 19 7.76 12.59 10.00
CA VAL A 19 9.16 12.12 9.93
C VAL A 19 10.00 13.09 9.10
N ALA A 20 9.53 13.45 7.92
CA ALA A 20 10.21 14.40 7.05
C ALA A 20 10.34 15.79 7.69
N ALA A 21 9.33 16.27 8.41
CA ALA A 21 9.38 17.54 9.12
C ALA A 21 10.41 17.53 10.26
N ALA A 22 10.48 16.45 11.05
CA ALA A 22 11.47 16.27 12.12
C ALA A 22 12.90 16.21 11.57
N LEU A 23 13.12 15.43 10.50
CA LEU A 23 14.41 15.35 9.80
C LEU A 23 14.83 16.71 9.24
N ARG A 24 13.91 17.41 8.56
CA ARG A 24 14.18 18.76 8.02
C ARG A 24 14.62 19.72 9.11
N HIS A 25 13.93 19.75 10.25
CA HIS A 25 14.26 20.63 11.36
C HIS A 25 15.70 20.37 11.86
N ALA A 26 16.04 19.12 12.14
CA ALA A 26 17.35 18.74 12.64
C ALA A 26 18.49 18.93 11.63
N LEU A 27 18.25 18.58 10.35
CA LEU A 27 19.24 18.74 9.28
C LEU A 27 19.49 20.21 8.94
N ALA A 28 18.55 21.12 9.15
CA ALA A 28 18.75 22.55 8.98
C ALA A 28 19.77 23.12 9.97
N GLU A 29 19.91 22.53 11.17
CA GLU A 29 20.96 22.87 12.12
C GLU A 29 22.35 22.36 11.67
N VAL A 30 22.38 21.18 10.99
CA VAL A 30 23.62 20.58 10.49
C VAL A 30 24.09 21.25 9.20
N PHE A 31 23.17 21.64 8.33
CA PHE A 31 23.41 22.25 7.03
C PHE A 31 22.67 23.59 6.89
N PRO A 32 23.14 24.65 7.54
CA PRO A 32 22.51 25.97 7.42
C PRO A 32 22.44 26.46 5.96
N GLY A 33 21.26 26.90 5.52
CA GLY A 33 21.03 27.38 4.16
C GLY A 33 20.79 26.27 3.13
N ALA A 34 20.66 25.01 3.55
CA ALA A 34 20.24 23.94 2.62
C ALA A 34 18.77 24.10 2.19
N GLU A 35 18.50 23.79 0.94
CA GLU A 35 17.15 23.63 0.41
C GLU A 35 16.68 22.18 0.65
N PHE A 36 15.45 22.02 1.13
CA PHE A 36 14.87 20.72 1.39
C PHE A 36 13.75 20.41 0.40
N ASP A 37 13.89 19.30 -0.30
CA ASP A 37 12.82 18.68 -1.09
C ASP A 37 12.24 17.51 -0.28
N THR A 38 10.95 17.55 0.02
CA THR A 38 10.28 16.52 0.79
C THR A 38 9.43 15.65 -0.14
N CYS A 39 9.74 14.37 -0.15
CA CYS A 39 9.07 13.39 -0.99
C CYS A 39 8.77 12.15 -0.14
N PRO A 40 7.68 12.15 0.67
CA PRO A 40 7.28 10.97 1.42
C PRO A 40 7.14 9.77 0.51
N ILE A 41 7.64 8.63 0.95
CA ILE A 41 7.53 7.35 0.25
C ILE A 41 6.61 6.41 1.01
N ALA A 42 6.14 5.37 0.34
CA ALA A 42 5.35 4.29 0.91
C ALA A 42 5.52 3.03 0.07
N ASP A 43 5.19 1.89 0.64
CA ASP A 43 5.28 0.57 0.03
C ASP A 43 3.96 0.05 -0.58
N GLY A 44 2.93 0.91 -0.67
CA GLY A 44 1.59 0.49 -1.12
C GLY A 44 0.69 -0.02 0.01
N GLY A 45 1.20 -0.08 1.24
CA GLY A 45 0.42 -0.41 2.43
C GLY A 45 -0.28 0.80 3.05
N GLU A 46 -0.68 0.66 4.31
CA GLU A 46 -1.29 1.72 5.12
C GLU A 46 -0.44 2.99 5.14
N GLY A 47 -1.06 4.16 4.92
CA GLY A 47 -0.40 5.47 4.86
C GLY A 47 0.12 5.86 3.47
N THR A 48 -0.04 5.00 2.47
CA THR A 48 0.29 5.33 1.07
C THR A 48 -0.52 6.52 0.58
N THR A 49 -1.80 6.58 0.90
CA THR A 49 -2.67 7.69 0.52
C THR A 49 -2.20 9.00 1.14
N ASP A 50 -1.87 9.01 2.45
CA ASP A 50 -1.35 10.20 3.14
C ASP A 50 -0.07 10.74 2.47
N ALA A 51 0.88 9.85 2.15
CA ALA A 51 2.12 10.21 1.49
C ALA A 51 1.88 10.82 0.10
N MET A 52 1.00 10.20 -0.67
CA MET A 52 0.77 10.58 -2.07
C MET A 52 -0.13 11.80 -2.23
N VAL A 53 -1.15 11.97 -1.40
CA VAL A 53 -2.03 13.16 -1.44
C VAL A 53 -1.20 14.42 -1.27
N GLY A 54 -0.31 14.45 -0.26
CA GLY A 54 0.60 15.57 -0.06
C GLY A 54 1.58 15.78 -1.21
N ALA A 55 2.18 14.71 -1.73
CA ALA A 55 3.18 14.78 -2.79
C ALA A 55 2.62 15.22 -4.15
N LEU A 56 1.35 14.91 -4.45
CA LEU A 56 0.67 15.20 -5.71
C LEU A 56 -0.22 16.45 -5.66
N GLY A 57 -0.24 17.19 -4.54
CA GLY A 57 -1.10 18.35 -4.37
C GLY A 57 -2.60 17.98 -4.38
N GLY A 58 -2.94 16.80 -3.93
CA GLY A 58 -4.29 16.31 -3.83
C GLY A 58 -5.04 16.88 -2.64
N VAL A 59 -6.33 16.60 -2.59
CA VAL A 59 -7.23 16.92 -1.49
C VAL A 59 -7.87 15.64 -0.95
N TRP A 60 -8.28 15.67 0.31
CA TRP A 60 -9.05 14.58 0.89
C TRP A 60 -10.51 14.67 0.49
N ALA A 61 -11.09 13.52 0.17
CA ALA A 61 -12.52 13.32 -0.08
C ALA A 61 -13.04 12.22 0.84
N GLU A 62 -14.34 12.22 1.10
CA GLU A 62 -15.01 11.23 1.92
C GLU A 62 -16.16 10.58 1.16
N ALA A 63 -16.44 9.33 1.49
CA ALA A 63 -17.57 8.58 0.96
C ALA A 63 -18.24 7.76 2.05
N ALA A 64 -19.57 7.72 2.01
CA ALA A 64 -20.34 6.75 2.76
C ALA A 64 -20.23 5.38 2.07
N VAL A 65 -19.71 4.40 2.78
CA VAL A 65 -19.44 3.04 2.30
C VAL A 65 -19.80 2.03 3.40
N THR A 66 -19.61 0.74 3.11
CA THR A 66 -19.76 -0.32 4.10
C THR A 66 -18.40 -0.91 4.50
N ASP A 67 -18.30 -1.42 5.74
CA ASP A 67 -17.16 -2.24 6.12
C ASP A 67 -17.27 -3.67 5.55
N ALA A 68 -16.28 -4.52 5.85
CA ALA A 68 -16.27 -5.89 5.35
C ALA A 68 -17.46 -6.75 5.83
N HIS A 69 -18.19 -6.35 6.86
CA HIS A 69 -19.39 -7.02 7.38
C HIS A 69 -20.68 -6.24 7.08
N GLY A 70 -20.63 -5.22 6.22
CA GLY A 70 -21.80 -4.48 5.79
C GLY A 70 -22.24 -3.36 6.74
N ARG A 71 -21.47 -3.03 7.78
CA ARG A 71 -21.77 -1.88 8.65
C ARG A 71 -21.45 -0.57 7.93
N PRO A 72 -22.33 0.44 7.98
CA PRO A 72 -22.05 1.74 7.35
C PRO A 72 -20.89 2.45 8.04
N LEU A 73 -20.03 3.06 7.26
CA LEU A 73 -18.94 3.91 7.72
C LEU A 73 -18.68 5.04 6.71
N THR A 74 -17.95 6.06 7.14
CA THR A 74 -17.38 7.09 6.27
C THR A 74 -15.91 6.77 6.04
N ALA A 75 -15.54 6.46 4.79
CA ALA A 75 -14.16 6.25 4.40
C ALA A 75 -13.60 7.48 3.68
N ARG A 76 -12.35 7.82 3.94
CA ARG A 76 -11.65 8.90 3.25
C ARG A 76 -10.71 8.35 2.18
N PHE A 77 -10.48 9.15 1.14
CA PHE A 77 -9.54 8.84 0.08
C PHE A 77 -8.94 10.12 -0.51
N GLY A 78 -7.81 10.02 -1.19
CA GLY A 78 -7.17 11.13 -1.87
C GLY A 78 -7.80 11.39 -3.23
N HIS A 79 -7.98 12.66 -3.59
CA HIS A 79 -8.40 13.10 -4.91
C HIS A 79 -7.43 14.14 -5.46
N VAL A 80 -6.93 13.93 -6.68
CA VAL A 80 -6.06 14.85 -7.42
C VAL A 80 -6.82 15.32 -8.66
N PRO A 81 -7.61 16.41 -8.55
CA PRO A 81 -8.51 16.85 -9.61
C PRO A 81 -7.80 17.16 -10.93
N ALA A 82 -6.62 17.78 -10.86
CA ALA A 82 -5.83 18.15 -12.04
C ALA A 82 -5.41 16.95 -12.89
N GLU A 83 -5.28 15.76 -12.27
CA GLU A 83 -4.90 14.53 -12.93
C GLU A 83 -6.09 13.58 -13.16
N ARG A 84 -7.29 13.95 -12.71
CA ARG A 84 -8.49 13.10 -12.68
C ARG A 84 -8.19 11.76 -12.00
N ARG A 85 -7.44 11.80 -10.90
CA ARG A 85 -6.94 10.63 -10.18
C ARG A 85 -7.51 10.55 -8.78
N ALA A 86 -7.82 9.32 -8.34
CA ALA A 86 -8.05 9.04 -6.94
C ALA A 86 -7.00 8.07 -6.40
N ILE A 87 -6.66 8.26 -5.12
CA ILE A 87 -5.70 7.46 -4.37
C ILE A 87 -6.46 6.84 -3.21
N LEU A 88 -6.55 5.51 -3.19
CA LEU A 88 -7.38 4.77 -2.27
C LEU A 88 -6.57 3.68 -1.56
N GLU A 89 -7.01 3.32 -0.37
CA GLU A 89 -6.60 2.10 0.32
C GLU A 89 -7.85 1.24 0.55
N MET A 90 -7.78 -0.03 0.16
CA MET A 90 -8.90 -0.95 0.40
C MET A 90 -9.20 -1.11 1.88
N SER A 91 -8.19 -0.95 2.73
CA SER A 91 -8.32 -1.00 4.19
C SER A 91 -9.20 0.10 4.78
N ALA A 92 -9.41 1.21 4.07
CA ALA A 92 -10.31 2.29 4.49
C ALA A 92 -11.81 1.86 4.50
N ALA A 93 -12.15 0.79 3.77
CA ALA A 93 -13.48 0.22 3.72
C ALA A 93 -13.51 -1.26 4.12
N SER A 94 -12.63 -2.10 3.54
CA SER A 94 -12.65 -3.55 3.75
C SER A 94 -11.46 -4.04 4.59
N GLY A 95 -10.95 -3.19 5.51
CA GLY A 95 -9.79 -3.43 6.34
C GLY A 95 -10.07 -4.29 7.57
N LEU A 96 -9.07 -5.12 7.97
CA LEU A 96 -9.16 -5.99 9.15
C LEU A 96 -9.27 -5.18 10.45
N ALA A 97 -8.62 -4.03 10.53
CA ALA A 97 -8.68 -3.15 11.69
C ALA A 97 -10.09 -2.60 11.96
N LEU A 98 -10.88 -2.37 10.91
CA LEU A 98 -12.25 -1.85 11.01
C LEU A 98 -13.23 -2.84 11.66
N VAL A 99 -12.89 -4.13 11.64
CA VAL A 99 -13.76 -5.22 12.15
C VAL A 99 -13.11 -5.95 13.33
N ALA A 100 -12.09 -5.37 13.96
CA ALA A 100 -11.37 -5.97 15.09
C ALA A 100 -12.25 -6.13 16.36
N ASP A 101 -13.34 -5.40 16.43
CA ASP A 101 -14.36 -5.46 17.48
C ASP A 101 -15.37 -6.61 17.30
N LEU A 102 -15.32 -7.30 16.17
CA LEU A 102 -16.26 -8.37 15.82
C LEU A 102 -15.58 -9.74 15.79
N PRO A 103 -16.34 -10.82 16.02
CA PRO A 103 -15.87 -12.17 15.71
C PRO A 103 -15.52 -12.30 14.22
N LEU A 104 -14.37 -12.91 13.90
CA LEU A 104 -13.97 -13.16 12.53
C LEU A 104 -14.99 -14.05 11.80
N ASN A 105 -15.56 -13.55 10.73
CA ASN A 105 -16.51 -14.28 9.88
C ASN A 105 -16.12 -14.13 8.39
N PRO A 106 -15.12 -14.86 7.94
CA PRO A 106 -14.60 -14.72 6.58
C PRO A 106 -15.59 -15.11 5.48
N ALA A 107 -16.59 -15.95 5.80
CA ALA A 107 -17.62 -16.37 4.84
C ALA A 107 -18.63 -15.24 4.53
N ALA A 108 -18.81 -14.28 5.43
CA ALA A 108 -19.67 -13.12 5.23
C ALA A 108 -18.88 -11.86 4.89
N ALA A 109 -17.57 -11.86 5.06
CA ALA A 109 -16.73 -10.70 4.76
C ALA A 109 -16.68 -10.41 3.26
N SER A 110 -16.93 -9.16 2.88
CA SER A 110 -17.11 -8.71 1.50
C SER A 110 -16.24 -7.50 1.16
N THR A 111 -15.79 -7.45 -0.07
CA THR A 111 -15.12 -6.29 -0.68
C THR A 111 -16.08 -5.23 -1.21
N SER A 112 -17.38 -5.28 -0.88
CA SER A 112 -18.38 -4.31 -1.35
C SER A 112 -17.98 -2.88 -1.06
N GLY A 113 -17.52 -2.58 0.17
CA GLY A 113 -17.08 -1.24 0.55
C GLY A 113 -15.92 -0.71 -0.28
N THR A 114 -14.98 -1.58 -0.67
CA THR A 114 -13.91 -1.21 -1.62
C THR A 114 -14.50 -0.82 -2.97
N GLY A 115 -15.48 -1.57 -3.47
CA GLY A 115 -16.18 -1.22 -4.72
C GLY A 115 -16.98 0.07 -4.61
N GLU A 116 -17.67 0.30 -3.49
CA GLU A 116 -18.39 1.55 -3.21
C GLU A 116 -17.43 2.76 -3.18
N LEU A 117 -16.24 2.59 -2.62
CA LEU A 117 -15.20 3.63 -2.60
C LEU A 117 -14.71 3.96 -4.01
N LEU A 118 -14.50 2.94 -4.86
CA LEU A 118 -14.18 3.12 -6.28
C LEU A 118 -15.28 3.89 -7.01
N VAL A 119 -16.54 3.52 -6.82
CA VAL A 119 -17.69 4.22 -7.42
C VAL A 119 -17.78 5.66 -6.94
N ALA A 120 -17.50 5.93 -5.66
CA ALA A 120 -17.45 7.29 -5.12
C ALA A 120 -16.35 8.13 -5.78
N ALA A 121 -15.16 7.57 -5.97
CA ALA A 121 -14.07 8.21 -6.69
C ALA A 121 -14.46 8.55 -8.14
N HIS A 122 -15.09 7.60 -8.85
CA HIS A 122 -15.60 7.84 -10.20
C HIS A 122 -16.62 8.98 -10.25
N ARG A 123 -17.55 9.05 -9.30
CA ARG A 123 -18.55 10.13 -9.21
C ARG A 123 -17.93 11.50 -8.99
N LEU A 124 -16.74 11.59 -8.38
CA LEU A 124 -15.95 12.82 -8.28
C LEU A 124 -15.15 13.13 -9.55
N GLY A 125 -15.29 12.35 -10.61
CA GLY A 125 -14.62 12.55 -11.89
C GLY A 125 -13.24 11.90 -12.00
N ALA A 126 -12.87 10.99 -11.10
CA ALA A 126 -11.64 10.23 -11.24
C ALA A 126 -11.74 9.25 -12.41
N GLU A 127 -10.77 9.28 -13.30
CA GLU A 127 -10.58 8.33 -14.42
C GLU A 127 -9.39 7.41 -14.18
N ARG A 128 -8.52 7.77 -13.25
CA ARG A 128 -7.32 7.03 -12.88
C ARG A 128 -7.36 6.70 -11.42
N ILE A 129 -7.09 5.45 -11.13
CA ILE A 129 -7.08 4.94 -9.76
C ILE A 129 -5.68 4.47 -9.39
N LEU A 130 -5.26 4.82 -8.19
CA LEU A 130 -4.15 4.21 -7.50
C LEU A 130 -4.70 3.57 -6.23
N LEU A 131 -4.57 2.26 -6.09
CA LEU A 131 -5.19 1.51 -5.01
C LEU A 131 -4.14 0.67 -4.25
N GLY A 132 -3.98 0.94 -2.97
CA GLY A 132 -3.30 0.05 -2.04
C GLY A 132 -4.21 -1.07 -1.57
N ILE A 133 -3.73 -2.32 -1.54
CA ILE A 133 -4.54 -3.49 -1.16
C ILE A 133 -4.08 -4.20 0.11
N GLY A 134 -3.23 -3.56 0.91
CA GLY A 134 -2.79 -4.07 2.21
C GLY A 134 -3.89 -4.05 3.27
N GLY A 135 -3.75 -4.87 4.33
CA GLY A 135 -4.60 -4.83 5.52
C GLY A 135 -6.02 -5.40 5.38
N SER A 136 -6.29 -6.26 4.38
CA SER A 136 -7.63 -6.77 4.05
C SER A 136 -8.25 -7.69 5.13
N ALA A 137 -9.57 -7.57 5.35
CA ALA A 137 -10.39 -8.49 6.14
C ALA A 137 -11.03 -9.62 5.33
N THR A 138 -11.05 -9.51 4.01
CA THR A 138 -11.87 -10.30 3.09
C THR A 138 -11.12 -11.46 2.45
N ASN A 139 -11.87 -12.48 2.00
CA ASN A 139 -11.36 -13.61 1.19
C ASN A 139 -12.45 -14.02 0.16
N ASP A 140 -12.98 -13.03 -0.55
CA ASP A 140 -14.11 -13.18 -1.48
C ASP A 140 -13.72 -13.04 -2.97
N GLY A 141 -12.41 -12.96 -3.27
CA GLY A 141 -11.92 -12.84 -4.65
C GLY A 141 -12.31 -11.53 -5.34
N GLY A 142 -12.75 -10.52 -4.59
CA GLY A 142 -13.28 -9.28 -5.16
C GLY A 142 -14.75 -9.37 -5.60
N LEU A 143 -15.49 -10.40 -5.18
CA LEU A 143 -16.91 -10.58 -5.53
C LEU A 143 -17.76 -9.36 -5.15
N GLY A 144 -17.63 -8.88 -3.90
CA GLY A 144 -18.38 -7.72 -3.43
C GLY A 144 -18.05 -6.45 -4.23
N MET A 145 -16.78 -6.23 -4.52
CA MET A 145 -16.33 -5.14 -5.38
C MET A 145 -16.93 -5.24 -6.78
N ALA A 146 -16.92 -6.43 -7.39
CA ALA A 146 -17.51 -6.65 -8.72
C ALA A 146 -19.00 -6.27 -8.76
N LEU A 147 -19.78 -6.67 -7.75
CA LEU A 147 -21.18 -6.30 -7.62
C LEU A 147 -21.37 -4.78 -7.48
N ALA A 148 -20.55 -4.12 -6.66
CA ALA A 148 -20.62 -2.67 -6.47
C ALA A 148 -20.23 -1.90 -7.74
N LEU A 149 -19.30 -2.43 -8.56
CA LEU A 149 -18.94 -1.87 -9.87
C LEU A 149 -20.01 -2.10 -10.95
N GLY A 150 -21.09 -2.83 -10.62
CA GLY A 150 -22.23 -3.05 -11.53
C GLY A 150 -22.15 -4.33 -12.35
N HIS A 151 -21.17 -5.21 -12.12
CA HIS A 151 -21.18 -6.54 -12.73
C HIS A 151 -22.35 -7.35 -12.18
N ARG A 152 -22.94 -8.18 -13.03
CA ARG A 152 -24.15 -8.95 -12.72
C ARG A 152 -23.88 -10.44 -12.85
N PHE A 153 -24.64 -11.21 -12.10
CA PHE A 153 -24.61 -12.67 -12.18
C PHE A 153 -26.00 -13.18 -12.53
N GLU A 154 -26.02 -14.33 -13.16
CA GLU A 154 -27.24 -15.05 -13.51
C GLU A 154 -27.20 -16.45 -12.90
N ARG A 155 -28.41 -16.96 -12.62
CA ARG A 155 -28.65 -18.33 -12.22
C ARG A 155 -29.82 -18.84 -13.08
N ARG A 156 -29.54 -19.85 -13.93
CA ARG A 156 -30.52 -20.40 -14.88
C ARG A 156 -31.18 -19.34 -15.76
N GLY A 157 -30.39 -18.39 -16.23
CA GLY A 157 -30.83 -17.30 -17.08
C GLY A 157 -31.62 -16.17 -16.38
N ALA A 158 -31.77 -16.20 -15.06
CA ALA A 158 -32.39 -15.14 -14.27
C ALA A 158 -31.35 -14.33 -13.49
N PRO A 159 -31.56 -13.00 -13.28
CA PRO A 159 -30.69 -12.19 -12.45
C PRO A 159 -30.53 -12.79 -11.06
N PHE A 160 -29.29 -12.83 -10.57
CA PHE A 160 -28.93 -13.40 -9.29
C PHE A 160 -27.85 -12.55 -8.60
N VAL A 161 -28.01 -12.26 -7.32
CA VAL A 161 -27.01 -11.56 -6.51
C VAL A 161 -26.35 -12.55 -5.56
N PRO A 162 -25.16 -13.07 -5.90
CA PRO A 162 -24.49 -14.05 -5.07
C PRO A 162 -23.85 -13.41 -3.82
N THR A 163 -23.88 -14.15 -2.74
CA THR A 163 -22.89 -14.05 -1.67
C THR A 163 -21.78 -15.07 -1.91
N LEU A 164 -20.67 -15.02 -1.15
CA LEU A 164 -19.65 -16.05 -1.27
C LEU A 164 -20.22 -17.46 -1.03
N ALA A 165 -21.20 -17.59 -0.12
CA ALA A 165 -21.84 -18.86 0.17
C ALA A 165 -22.68 -19.40 -0.99
N THR A 166 -23.42 -18.54 -1.66
CA THR A 166 -24.34 -18.90 -2.77
C THR A 166 -23.72 -18.76 -4.15
N LEU A 167 -22.48 -18.30 -4.25
CA LEU A 167 -21.75 -18.13 -5.51
C LEU A 167 -21.75 -19.37 -6.42
N PRO A 168 -21.65 -20.63 -5.90
CA PRO A 168 -21.74 -21.82 -6.74
C PRO A 168 -23.07 -22.01 -7.49
N GLU A 169 -24.11 -21.25 -7.13
CA GLU A 169 -25.38 -21.28 -7.83
C GLU A 169 -25.41 -20.38 -9.08
N ALA A 170 -24.45 -19.45 -9.20
CA ALA A 170 -24.30 -18.62 -10.39
C ALA A 170 -23.72 -19.44 -11.55
N ASP A 171 -24.31 -19.33 -12.72
CA ASP A 171 -23.88 -20.03 -13.93
C ASP A 171 -23.35 -19.08 -15.01
N ARG A 172 -23.52 -17.77 -14.83
CA ARG A 172 -23.03 -16.76 -15.77
C ARG A 172 -22.71 -15.45 -15.06
N MET A 173 -21.68 -14.77 -15.56
CA MET A 173 -21.32 -13.40 -15.20
C MET A 173 -21.47 -12.48 -16.41
N LEU A 174 -22.03 -11.28 -16.19
CA LEU A 174 -22.16 -10.20 -17.18
C LEU A 174 -21.32 -9.01 -16.73
N LEU A 175 -20.42 -8.57 -17.58
CA LEU A 175 -19.53 -7.45 -17.28
C LEU A 175 -20.25 -6.12 -17.40
N ALA A 176 -20.02 -5.22 -16.47
CA ALA A 176 -20.34 -3.81 -16.60
C ALA A 176 -19.30 -3.10 -17.50
N PRO A 177 -19.62 -1.96 -18.10
CA PRO A 177 -18.63 -1.12 -18.76
C PRO A 177 -17.52 -0.68 -17.77
N PRO A 178 -16.27 -0.58 -18.24
CA PRO A 178 -15.19 -0.11 -17.39
C PRO A 178 -15.44 1.34 -16.94
N LEU A 179 -15.25 1.58 -15.64
CA LEU A 179 -15.43 2.91 -15.05
C LEU A 179 -14.16 3.79 -15.17
N PHE A 180 -13.00 3.18 -15.33
CA PHE A 180 -11.71 3.85 -15.25
C PHE A 180 -10.88 3.62 -16.51
N ALA A 181 -10.12 4.62 -16.90
CA ALA A 181 -9.12 4.51 -17.97
C ALA A 181 -7.84 3.79 -17.49
N GLU A 182 -7.53 3.90 -16.20
CA GLU A 182 -6.35 3.28 -15.60
C GLU A 182 -6.62 2.90 -14.14
N VAL A 183 -6.27 1.67 -13.77
CA VAL A 183 -6.28 1.21 -12.37
C VAL A 183 -4.92 0.60 -12.06
N LEU A 184 -4.14 1.30 -11.25
CA LEU A 184 -2.85 0.85 -10.75
C LEU A 184 -3.01 0.33 -9.32
N VAL A 185 -2.53 -0.88 -9.09
CA VAL A 185 -2.71 -1.57 -7.82
C VAL A 185 -1.36 -1.85 -7.19
N ALA A 186 -1.11 -1.28 -6.02
CA ALA A 186 0.10 -1.54 -5.25
C ALA A 186 0.03 -2.95 -4.63
N CYS A 187 0.88 -3.85 -5.10
CA CYS A 187 0.92 -5.25 -4.69
C CYS A 187 2.35 -5.76 -4.62
N ASP A 188 2.81 -6.09 -3.43
CA ASP A 188 4.17 -6.57 -3.14
C ASP A 188 4.29 -8.08 -2.95
N VAL A 189 3.22 -8.82 -3.23
CA VAL A 189 3.19 -10.26 -3.10
C VAL A 189 2.94 -10.91 -4.44
N ASP A 190 3.45 -12.12 -4.63
CA ASP A 190 3.38 -12.90 -5.89
C ASP A 190 2.42 -14.09 -5.83
N ASN A 191 1.67 -14.23 -4.73
CA ASN A 191 0.77 -15.36 -4.50
C ASN A 191 -0.30 -15.45 -5.59
N PRO A 192 -0.53 -16.63 -6.20
CA PRO A 192 -1.66 -16.87 -7.09
C PRO A 192 -2.97 -16.87 -6.29
N LEU A 193 -4.12 -16.88 -6.99
CA LEU A 193 -5.42 -16.92 -6.34
C LEU A 193 -5.62 -18.20 -5.52
N LEU A 194 -5.24 -19.35 -6.07
CA LEU A 194 -5.55 -20.68 -5.56
C LEU A 194 -4.30 -21.51 -5.22
N GLY A 195 -4.52 -22.62 -4.55
CA GLY A 195 -3.48 -23.61 -4.27
C GLY A 195 -2.66 -23.36 -2.99
N PRO A 196 -1.56 -24.12 -2.78
CA PRO A 196 -0.80 -24.06 -1.53
C PRO A 196 -0.23 -22.69 -1.19
N ARG A 197 0.10 -21.89 -2.20
CA ARG A 197 0.56 -20.50 -2.08
C ARG A 197 -0.54 -19.48 -2.33
N GLY A 198 -1.81 -19.92 -2.48
CA GLY A 198 -2.94 -19.07 -2.83
C GLY A 198 -3.47 -18.21 -1.69
N ALA A 199 -4.38 -17.30 -2.07
CA ALA A 199 -5.02 -16.33 -1.17
C ALA A 199 -5.52 -16.94 0.14
N THR A 200 -6.30 -17.99 0.01
CA THR A 200 -7.00 -18.63 1.13
C THR A 200 -6.04 -19.28 2.12
N ARG A 201 -5.03 -19.99 1.62
CA ARG A 201 -4.09 -20.74 2.46
C ARG A 201 -3.08 -19.86 3.16
N VAL A 202 -2.59 -18.82 2.47
CA VAL A 202 -1.55 -17.92 3.01
C VAL A 202 -2.15 -16.84 3.90
N TYR A 203 -3.21 -16.20 3.45
CA TYR A 203 -3.78 -15.02 4.15
C TYR A 203 -5.09 -15.29 4.87
N GLY A 204 -5.75 -16.42 4.59
CA GLY A 204 -7.02 -16.80 5.20
C GLY A 204 -6.96 -17.01 6.72
N PRO A 205 -5.94 -17.69 7.29
CA PRO A 205 -5.88 -17.97 8.72
C PRO A 205 -6.01 -16.73 9.62
N GLN A 206 -5.36 -15.63 9.29
CA GLN A 206 -5.46 -14.36 10.05
C GLN A 206 -6.85 -13.72 9.98
N LYS A 207 -7.66 -14.08 8.99
CA LYS A 207 -9.03 -13.62 8.77
C LYS A 207 -10.07 -14.57 9.32
N GLY A 208 -9.64 -15.66 9.98
CA GLY A 208 -10.52 -16.67 10.57
C GLY A 208 -10.89 -17.82 9.64
N VAL A 209 -10.33 -17.92 8.44
CA VAL A 209 -10.56 -19.06 7.54
C VAL A 209 -10.05 -20.34 8.19
N ARG A 210 -10.91 -21.38 8.19
CA ARG A 210 -10.60 -22.74 8.70
C ARG A 210 -10.91 -23.81 7.65
N ASP A 211 -11.98 -23.66 6.88
CA ASP A 211 -12.37 -24.56 5.80
C ASP A 211 -11.75 -24.11 4.47
N PHE A 212 -10.48 -24.44 4.25
CA PHE A 212 -9.76 -24.06 3.02
C PHE A 212 -10.44 -24.61 1.76
N PRO A 213 -10.86 -25.89 1.69
CA PRO A 213 -11.53 -26.42 0.50
C PRO A 213 -12.79 -25.65 0.15
N TRP A 214 -13.58 -25.23 1.13
CA TRP A 214 -14.81 -24.49 0.92
C TRP A 214 -14.55 -23.14 0.24
N PHE A 215 -13.53 -22.39 0.69
CA PHE A 215 -13.14 -21.11 0.09
C PHE A 215 -12.50 -21.30 -1.28
N GLU A 216 -11.55 -22.24 -1.41
CA GLU A 216 -10.85 -22.53 -2.67
C GLU A 216 -11.83 -22.87 -3.80
N ALA A 217 -12.84 -23.72 -3.52
CA ALA A 217 -13.85 -24.07 -4.50
C ALA A 217 -14.66 -22.85 -5.01
N ARG A 218 -14.96 -21.90 -4.11
CA ARG A 218 -15.71 -20.69 -4.48
C ARG A 218 -14.87 -19.69 -5.25
N LEU A 219 -13.63 -19.47 -4.84
CA LEU A 219 -12.70 -18.64 -5.59
C LEU A 219 -12.39 -19.23 -6.97
N SER A 220 -12.27 -20.56 -7.09
CA SER A 220 -12.13 -21.24 -8.38
C SER A 220 -13.34 -21.01 -9.27
N HIS A 221 -14.55 -21.18 -8.74
CA HIS A 221 -15.78 -20.95 -9.49
C HIS A 221 -15.91 -19.48 -9.94
N LEU A 222 -15.56 -18.51 -9.09
CA LEU A 222 -15.54 -17.10 -9.46
C LEU A 222 -14.55 -16.84 -10.60
N ALA A 223 -13.38 -17.47 -10.55
CA ALA A 223 -12.37 -17.35 -11.60
C ALA A 223 -12.83 -17.97 -12.91
N ASP A 224 -13.56 -19.10 -12.88
CA ASP A 224 -14.13 -19.73 -14.06
C ASP A 224 -15.20 -18.81 -14.72
N LEU A 225 -16.10 -18.22 -13.92
CA LEU A 225 -17.09 -17.26 -14.39
C LEU A 225 -16.45 -16.00 -14.98
N ALA A 226 -15.41 -15.48 -14.32
CA ALA A 226 -14.66 -14.31 -14.79
C ALA A 226 -13.94 -14.62 -16.11
N ALA A 227 -13.23 -15.75 -16.21
CA ALA A 227 -12.54 -16.16 -17.42
C ALA A 227 -13.49 -16.34 -18.60
N ALA A 228 -14.67 -16.94 -18.36
CA ALA A 228 -15.70 -17.07 -19.38
C ALA A 228 -16.26 -15.72 -19.86
N ALA A 229 -16.38 -14.74 -18.95
CA ALA A 229 -16.92 -13.42 -19.27
C ALA A 229 -15.88 -12.47 -19.91
N THR A 230 -14.61 -12.52 -19.46
CA THR A 230 -13.55 -11.62 -19.93
C THR A 230 -12.74 -12.18 -21.10
N GLY A 231 -12.78 -13.50 -21.31
CA GLY A 231 -11.89 -14.21 -22.25
C GLY A 231 -10.46 -14.40 -21.75
N THR A 232 -10.16 -14.04 -20.48
CA THR A 232 -8.81 -14.10 -19.90
C THR A 232 -8.87 -14.70 -18.51
N ASP A 233 -8.00 -15.67 -18.23
CA ASP A 233 -7.83 -16.24 -16.89
C ASP A 233 -6.60 -15.62 -16.20
N THR A 234 -6.84 -14.89 -15.12
CA THR A 234 -5.79 -14.21 -14.35
C THR A 234 -5.54 -14.85 -12.97
N ARG A 235 -6.11 -16.03 -12.69
CA ARG A 235 -5.99 -16.69 -11.38
C ARG A 235 -4.55 -17.03 -10.97
N ASP A 236 -3.68 -17.33 -11.94
CA ASP A 236 -2.28 -17.70 -11.73
C ASP A 236 -1.32 -16.52 -11.89
N THR A 237 -1.84 -15.34 -12.20
CA THR A 237 -1.02 -14.13 -12.28
C THR A 237 -0.40 -13.82 -10.90
N PRO A 238 0.91 -13.53 -10.83
CA PRO A 238 1.55 -13.10 -9.59
C PRO A 238 0.77 -11.94 -8.93
N GLY A 239 0.41 -12.11 -7.64
CA GLY A 239 -0.39 -11.14 -6.90
C GLY A 239 -1.91 -11.33 -6.98
N ALA A 240 -2.42 -12.26 -7.80
CA ALA A 240 -3.85 -12.57 -7.86
C ALA A 240 -4.45 -12.93 -6.49
N GLY A 241 -3.67 -13.61 -5.64
CA GLY A 241 -4.05 -13.98 -4.29
C GLY A 241 -3.99 -12.87 -3.25
N ALA A 242 -3.40 -11.73 -3.59
CA ALA A 242 -3.29 -10.60 -2.66
C ALA A 242 -4.66 -10.17 -2.13
N ALA A 243 -4.68 -9.77 -0.86
CA ALA A 243 -5.88 -9.27 -0.20
C ALA A 243 -7.09 -10.22 -0.27
N GLY A 244 -6.84 -11.55 -0.17
CA GLY A 244 -7.91 -12.54 -0.22
C GLY A 244 -8.54 -12.71 -1.61
N GLY A 245 -7.72 -12.54 -2.64
CA GLY A 245 -8.13 -12.61 -4.05
C GLY A 245 -8.62 -11.27 -4.62
N LEU A 246 -8.56 -10.17 -3.88
CA LEU A 246 -8.90 -8.86 -4.44
C LEU A 246 -7.95 -8.47 -5.58
N GLY A 247 -6.66 -8.90 -5.54
CA GLY A 247 -5.74 -8.73 -6.66
C GLY A 247 -6.28 -9.33 -7.96
N PHE A 248 -6.77 -10.56 -7.91
CA PHE A 248 -7.50 -11.19 -9.02
C PHE A 248 -8.73 -10.37 -9.44
N GLY A 249 -9.59 -10.00 -8.47
CA GLY A 249 -10.80 -9.25 -8.74
C GLY A 249 -10.53 -7.90 -9.43
N LEU A 250 -9.49 -7.17 -9.01
CA LEU A 250 -9.11 -5.90 -9.62
C LEU A 250 -8.65 -6.08 -11.07
N MET A 251 -7.88 -7.13 -11.37
CA MET A 251 -7.50 -7.44 -12.75
C MET A 251 -8.71 -7.80 -13.61
N ALA A 252 -9.55 -8.70 -13.11
CA ALA A 252 -10.68 -9.25 -13.88
C ALA A 252 -11.84 -8.26 -14.04
N PHE A 253 -12.15 -7.44 -13.02
CA PHE A 253 -13.37 -6.66 -12.94
C PHE A 253 -13.17 -5.15 -13.06
N ALA A 254 -11.96 -4.66 -12.81
CA ALA A 254 -11.66 -3.23 -12.89
C ALA A 254 -10.55 -2.90 -13.91
N GLY A 255 -10.01 -3.88 -14.64
CA GLY A 255 -8.89 -3.69 -15.55
C GLY A 255 -7.59 -3.30 -14.83
N GLY A 256 -7.44 -3.71 -13.58
CA GLY A 256 -6.32 -3.37 -12.72
C GLY A 256 -4.99 -3.97 -13.18
N ARG A 257 -3.92 -3.20 -13.05
CA ARG A 257 -2.55 -3.65 -13.24
C ARG A 257 -1.83 -3.68 -11.89
N LEU A 258 -1.40 -4.88 -11.48
CA LEU A 258 -0.62 -5.05 -10.25
C LEU A 258 0.82 -4.57 -10.50
N THR A 259 1.34 -3.81 -9.56
CA THR A 259 2.70 -3.22 -9.63
C THR A 259 3.28 -3.22 -8.22
N PRO A 260 4.60 -3.50 -8.06
CA PRO A 260 5.26 -3.36 -6.77
C PRO A 260 5.01 -1.97 -6.15
N GLY A 261 4.61 -1.97 -4.88
CA GLY A 261 4.10 -0.76 -4.24
C GLY A 261 5.11 0.37 -4.20
N PHE A 262 6.36 0.08 -3.82
CA PHE A 262 7.41 1.09 -3.82
C PHE A 262 7.65 1.67 -5.23
N GLU A 263 7.77 0.83 -6.26
CA GLU A 263 8.00 1.28 -7.64
C GLU A 263 6.85 2.16 -8.13
N LEU A 264 5.62 1.76 -7.81
CA LEU A 264 4.43 2.51 -8.16
C LEU A 264 4.44 3.89 -7.51
N VAL A 265 4.63 3.97 -6.20
CA VAL A 265 4.67 5.24 -5.47
C VAL A 265 5.84 6.10 -5.98
N ALA A 266 7.05 5.55 -6.09
CA ALA A 266 8.24 6.25 -6.55
C ALA A 266 8.05 6.86 -7.95
N ALA A 267 7.43 6.13 -8.88
CA ALA A 267 7.11 6.64 -10.21
C ALA A 267 6.12 7.81 -10.16
N GLN A 268 5.06 7.69 -9.36
CA GLN A 268 4.01 8.70 -9.28
C GLN A 268 4.49 10.01 -8.64
N VAL A 269 5.36 9.93 -7.62
CA VAL A 269 5.93 11.13 -6.99
C VAL A 269 7.17 11.68 -7.70
N GLY A 270 7.61 11.06 -8.79
CA GLY A 270 8.78 11.46 -9.57
C GLY A 270 10.10 11.34 -8.79
N LEU A 271 10.23 10.32 -7.94
CA LEU A 271 11.35 10.14 -7.02
C LEU A 271 12.70 10.16 -7.74
N ALA A 272 12.84 9.46 -8.87
CA ALA A 272 14.10 9.40 -9.63
C ALA A 272 14.58 10.80 -10.08
N ALA A 273 13.67 11.66 -10.55
CA ALA A 273 13.99 13.02 -10.93
C ALA A 273 14.35 13.92 -9.76
N ARG A 274 13.77 13.66 -8.57
CA ARG A 274 14.11 14.37 -7.33
C ARG A 274 15.48 13.96 -6.82
N VAL A 275 15.80 12.65 -6.85
CA VAL A 275 17.15 12.13 -6.54
C VAL A 275 18.20 12.75 -7.46
N ALA A 276 17.95 12.85 -8.77
CA ALA A 276 18.89 13.45 -9.71
C ALA A 276 19.30 14.88 -9.33
N ARG A 277 18.38 15.66 -8.78
CA ARG A 277 18.59 17.05 -8.37
C ARG A 277 19.12 17.23 -6.96
N ALA A 278 19.18 16.14 -6.16
CA ALA A 278 19.67 16.21 -4.81
C ALA A 278 21.19 16.16 -4.72
N ASP A 279 21.76 16.84 -3.75
CA ASP A 279 23.16 16.72 -3.35
C ASP A 279 23.35 15.68 -2.23
N LEU A 280 22.27 15.41 -1.47
CA LEU A 280 22.20 14.41 -0.42
C LEU A 280 20.79 13.84 -0.38
N VAL A 281 20.69 12.53 -0.28
CA VAL A 281 19.42 11.83 -0.08
C VAL A 281 19.35 11.27 1.34
N VAL A 282 18.25 11.52 2.04
CA VAL A 282 17.98 10.99 3.37
C VAL A 282 16.68 10.21 3.31
N THR A 283 16.74 8.98 3.77
CA THR A 283 15.59 8.07 3.80
C THR A 283 15.49 7.36 5.15
N GLY A 284 14.38 6.69 5.41
CA GLY A 284 14.22 5.96 6.66
C GLY A 284 12.85 5.36 6.85
N GLU A 285 12.76 4.49 7.86
CA GLU A 285 11.54 3.83 8.31
C GLU A 285 11.63 3.42 9.78
N GLY A 286 10.54 2.90 10.36
CA GLY A 286 10.52 2.49 11.77
C GLY A 286 11.52 1.38 12.12
N ARG A 287 11.80 0.45 11.20
CA ARG A 287 12.77 -0.64 11.40
C ARG A 287 13.38 -1.06 10.08
N LEU A 288 14.69 -0.97 10.00
CA LEU A 288 15.48 -1.52 8.90
C LEU A 288 16.05 -2.89 9.29
N ASP A 289 15.67 -3.92 8.55
CA ASP A 289 16.14 -5.29 8.75
C ASP A 289 16.30 -6.03 7.41
N GLU A 290 16.51 -7.35 7.44
CA GLU A 290 16.71 -8.17 6.25
C GLU A 290 15.50 -8.15 5.29
N GLN A 291 14.28 -7.93 5.79
CA GLN A 291 13.09 -7.81 4.93
C GLN A 291 13.15 -6.52 4.09
N SER A 292 13.77 -5.45 4.60
CA SER A 292 13.99 -4.21 3.87
C SER A 292 14.90 -4.40 2.65
N LEU A 293 15.78 -5.41 2.64
CA LEU A 293 16.68 -5.74 1.51
C LEU A 293 15.95 -6.18 0.23
N GLN A 294 14.66 -6.49 0.31
CA GLN A 294 13.85 -6.83 -0.88
C GLN A 294 13.58 -5.63 -1.81
N GLY A 295 14.29 -4.51 -1.65
CA GLY A 295 14.21 -3.34 -2.52
C GLY A 295 13.00 -2.44 -2.26
N LYS A 296 12.34 -2.58 -1.11
CA LYS A 296 11.19 -1.78 -0.70
C LYS A 296 11.61 -0.59 0.16
N GLY A 297 10.77 0.44 0.16
CA GLY A 297 10.96 1.60 1.02
C GLY A 297 12.37 2.21 0.94
N PRO A 298 13.07 2.36 2.08
CA PRO A 298 14.37 3.02 2.14
C PRO A 298 15.46 2.37 1.32
N VAL A 299 15.49 1.04 1.18
CA VAL A 299 16.49 0.34 0.35
C VAL A 299 16.24 0.60 -1.13
N GLY A 300 14.98 0.71 -1.55
CA GLY A 300 14.64 1.13 -2.91
C GLY A 300 15.11 2.56 -3.21
N VAL A 301 14.96 3.49 -2.25
CA VAL A 301 15.51 4.86 -2.36
C VAL A 301 17.04 4.82 -2.44
N ALA A 302 17.69 4.00 -1.62
CA ALA A 302 19.14 3.84 -1.63
C ALA A 302 19.65 3.32 -2.99
N GLY A 303 18.95 2.34 -3.58
CA GLY A 303 19.26 1.85 -4.92
C GLY A 303 19.17 2.94 -5.99
N LEU A 304 18.14 3.77 -5.96
CA LEU A 304 17.99 4.91 -6.87
C LEU A 304 19.09 5.97 -6.67
N ALA A 305 19.44 6.28 -5.41
CA ALA A 305 20.50 7.24 -5.09
C ALA A 305 21.85 6.75 -5.60
N ARG A 306 22.22 5.49 -5.33
CA ARG A 306 23.46 4.87 -5.78
C ARG A 306 23.58 4.79 -7.29
N ALA A 307 22.49 4.42 -7.99
CA ALA A 307 22.48 4.36 -9.44
C ALA A 307 22.77 5.74 -10.09
N GLN A 308 22.57 6.82 -9.33
CA GLN A 308 22.80 8.20 -9.76
C GLN A 308 24.03 8.85 -9.07
N GLY A 309 24.83 8.07 -8.35
CA GLY A 309 26.04 8.55 -7.67
C GLY A 309 25.77 9.57 -6.56
N LYS A 310 24.60 9.49 -5.91
CA LYS A 310 24.19 10.41 -4.86
C LYS A 310 24.47 9.82 -3.46
N PRO A 311 25.04 10.62 -2.54
CA PRO A 311 25.19 10.20 -1.15
C PRO A 311 23.85 9.87 -0.52
N ILE A 312 23.80 8.78 0.24
CA ILE A 312 22.56 8.25 0.82
C ILE A 312 22.71 7.98 2.32
N VAL A 313 21.81 8.54 3.10
CA VAL A 313 21.72 8.36 4.55
C VAL A 313 20.44 7.60 4.90
N GLY A 314 20.59 6.52 5.65
CA GLY A 314 19.49 5.79 6.25
C GLY A 314 19.29 6.16 7.72
N VAL A 315 18.07 6.50 8.11
CA VAL A 315 17.68 6.79 9.50
C VAL A 315 16.52 5.89 9.88
N ALA A 316 16.67 5.08 10.93
CA ALA A 316 15.59 4.16 11.31
C ALA A 316 15.31 4.20 12.82
N GLY A 317 14.10 3.79 13.21
CA GLY A 317 13.75 3.56 14.61
C GLY A 317 14.72 2.56 15.24
N SER A 318 14.95 1.44 14.55
CA SER A 318 15.98 0.46 14.86
C SER A 318 16.61 -0.09 13.59
N VAL A 319 17.87 -0.50 13.67
CA VAL A 319 18.64 -1.09 12.56
C VAL A 319 19.11 -2.47 12.99
N ALA A 320 18.83 -3.49 12.18
CA ALA A 320 19.38 -4.83 12.41
C ALA A 320 20.89 -4.85 12.17
N ASP A 321 21.58 -5.73 12.86
CA ASP A 321 23.02 -5.92 12.69
C ASP A 321 23.30 -6.78 11.45
N SER A 322 23.21 -6.15 10.28
CA SER A 322 23.44 -6.77 8.97
C SER A 322 24.42 -5.94 8.16
N ALA A 323 25.52 -6.57 7.74
CA ALA A 323 26.52 -5.94 6.89
C ALA A 323 25.95 -5.59 5.50
N GLU A 324 25.07 -6.45 4.97
CA GLU A 324 24.41 -6.24 3.67
C GLU A 324 23.51 -5.00 3.70
N LEU A 325 22.78 -4.82 4.82
CA LEU A 325 21.93 -3.64 5.01
C LEU A 325 22.78 -2.37 5.12
N ARG A 326 23.83 -2.40 5.95
CA ARG A 326 24.74 -1.26 6.10
C ARG A 326 25.39 -0.87 4.77
N ALA A 327 25.73 -1.86 3.96
CA ALA A 327 26.30 -1.65 2.64
C ALA A 327 25.37 -0.90 1.65
N GLN A 328 24.10 -0.75 1.92
CA GLN A 328 23.17 0.01 1.10
C GLN A 328 23.30 1.53 1.29
N PHE A 329 23.91 2.00 2.36
CA PHE A 329 23.94 3.41 2.76
C PHE A 329 25.39 3.87 2.99
N ASP A 330 25.66 5.14 2.72
CA ASP A 330 26.95 5.75 3.06
C ASP A 330 27.03 6.05 4.57
N LEU A 331 25.87 6.33 5.19
CA LEU A 331 25.70 6.45 6.62
C LEU A 331 24.35 5.85 7.03
N LEU A 332 24.35 4.96 8.03
CA LEU A 332 23.13 4.32 8.54
C LEU A 332 23.16 4.30 10.07
N PHE A 333 22.12 4.87 10.70
CA PHE A 333 21.98 4.88 12.14
C PHE A 333 20.55 4.70 12.63
N GLY A 334 20.43 4.10 13.82
CA GLY A 334 19.18 3.97 14.55
C GLY A 334 18.97 5.14 15.52
N ILE A 335 17.70 5.47 15.79
CA ILE A 335 17.38 6.56 16.72
C ILE A 335 17.06 6.07 18.13
N LYS A 336 16.68 4.79 18.29
CA LYS A 336 16.31 4.24 19.60
C LYS A 336 17.57 3.96 20.43
N PRO A 337 17.73 4.58 21.62
CA PRO A 337 18.78 4.19 22.56
C PRO A 337 18.60 2.72 23.00
N ALA A 338 19.72 2.01 23.22
CA ALA A 338 19.70 0.57 23.51
C ALA A 338 18.81 0.23 24.73
N GLU A 339 18.93 1.01 25.80
CA GLU A 339 18.22 0.76 27.06
C GLU A 339 16.79 1.30 27.10
N MET A 340 16.35 2.04 26.05
CA MET A 340 15.02 2.66 26.06
C MET A 340 13.95 1.61 25.66
N PRO A 341 12.85 1.46 26.42
CA PRO A 341 11.71 0.63 26.02
C PRO A 341 11.11 1.07 24.69
N LEU A 342 10.65 0.11 23.87
CA LEU A 342 10.11 0.40 22.55
C LEU A 342 8.92 1.40 22.59
N ALA A 343 7.99 1.21 23.53
CA ALA A 343 6.82 2.08 23.66
C ALA A 343 7.22 3.55 23.96
N GLU A 344 8.25 3.76 24.79
CA GLU A 344 8.77 5.10 25.06
C GLU A 344 9.46 5.69 23.82
N ALA A 345 10.27 4.91 23.11
CA ALA A 345 10.94 5.34 21.89
C ALA A 345 9.93 5.74 20.82
N MET A 346 8.84 4.97 20.67
CA MET A 346 7.75 5.28 19.74
C MET A 346 7.06 6.61 20.10
N ALA A 347 6.78 6.84 21.39
CA ALA A 347 6.14 8.09 21.83
C ALA A 347 7.05 9.32 21.64
N ARG A 348 8.37 9.15 21.62
CA ARG A 348 9.37 10.22 21.50
C ARG A 348 10.09 10.23 20.14
N THR A 349 9.53 9.60 19.13
CA THR A 349 10.19 9.42 17.83
C THR A 349 10.70 10.72 17.22
N ALA A 350 9.92 11.80 17.21
CA ALA A 350 10.36 13.08 16.64
C ALA A 350 11.56 13.70 17.40
N GLU A 351 11.56 13.61 18.72
CA GLU A 351 12.67 14.07 19.57
C GLU A 351 13.96 13.25 19.30
N LEU A 352 13.80 11.91 19.23
CA LEU A 352 14.92 10.98 19.01
C LEU A 352 15.51 11.14 17.60
N LEU A 353 14.71 11.40 16.58
CA LEU A 353 15.16 11.75 15.23
C LEU A 353 16.08 12.97 15.28
N GLY A 354 15.64 14.04 15.94
CA GLY A 354 16.44 15.24 16.09
C GLY A 354 17.74 15.01 16.85
N ALA A 355 17.70 14.26 17.95
CA ALA A 355 18.88 13.93 18.76
C ALA A 355 19.89 13.09 17.96
N ALA A 356 19.42 12.08 17.22
CA ALA A 356 20.28 11.22 16.42
C ALA A 356 20.97 11.98 15.28
N VAL A 357 20.24 12.83 14.55
CA VAL A 357 20.82 13.67 13.49
C VAL A 357 21.90 14.60 14.06
N ARG A 358 21.68 15.23 15.21
CA ARG A 358 22.71 16.07 15.87
C ARG A 358 23.94 15.26 16.31
N ALA A 359 23.71 14.05 16.85
CA ALA A 359 24.81 13.17 17.26
C ALA A 359 25.73 12.77 16.10
N HIS A 360 25.16 12.58 14.90
CA HIS A 360 25.90 12.22 13.67
C HIS A 360 26.25 13.42 12.79
N ALA A 361 26.20 14.66 13.32
CA ALA A 361 26.42 15.88 12.52
C ALA A 361 27.81 15.93 11.86
N ALA A 362 28.85 15.42 12.52
CA ALA A 362 30.22 15.39 11.98
C ALA A 362 30.32 14.44 10.78
N GLU A 363 29.74 13.23 10.91
CA GLU A 363 29.73 12.21 9.85
C GLU A 363 28.89 12.67 8.66
N LEU A 364 27.73 13.28 8.92
CA LEU A 364 26.87 13.86 7.88
C LEU A 364 27.60 14.94 7.05
N ARG A 365 28.42 15.79 7.71
CA ARG A 365 29.21 16.82 7.01
C ARG A 365 30.40 16.25 6.25
N ALA A 366 30.90 15.07 6.65
CA ALA A 366 32.02 14.39 6.00
C ALA A 366 31.64 13.56 4.79
N LEU A 367 30.33 13.37 4.53
CA LEU A 367 29.87 12.64 3.34
C LEU A 367 30.38 13.30 2.04
N PRO A 368 30.76 12.51 1.03
CA PRO A 368 31.16 13.04 -0.26
C PRO A 368 30.06 13.92 -0.84
N ARG A 369 30.44 15.02 -1.46
CA ARG A 369 29.50 15.90 -2.18
C ARG A 369 29.70 15.70 -3.67
N PRO A 370 28.60 15.57 -4.47
CA PRO A 370 28.70 15.41 -5.90
C PRO A 370 29.29 16.64 -6.58
#